data_e016d31a235b4910ddf4a4472d2ed96c
#
_entry.id   e016d31a235b4910ddf4a4472d2ed96c
#
_cell.length_a   1.000
_cell.length_b   1.000
_cell.length_c   1.000
_cell.angle_alpha   90.00
_cell.angle_beta   90.00
_cell.angle_gamma   90.00
#
_symmetry.space_group_name_H-M   'P 1'
#
loop_
_entity.id
_entity.type
_entity.pdbx_description
1 polymer ?
#
loop_
_entity_poly.entity_id
_entity_poly.type
_entity_poly.pdbx_seq_one_letter_code
_entity_poly.pdbx_strand_id
1 'polypeptide(L)'
;MNSFYNIEEYKSHEAFTSSGCEAIFKERQRQVEVEHYDVEHDKNELIENLIWASAAYATGCRRFWPWDLRYYKPGDLSVSGIRKDLVKAGALIVAAIDKIDRGETIELK
;
A
#
# COMPACT_ATOMS: atom_id res chain seq x y z
N MET A 1 6.62 -0.19 -29.31
CA MET A 1 5.64 -0.26 -28.23
C MET A 1 6.31 0.06 -26.91
N ASN A 2 5.68 0.92 -26.16
CA ASN A 2 6.14 1.19 -24.82
C ASN A 2 5.58 0.19 -23.84
N SER A 3 6.41 -0.40 -23.06
CA SER A 3 5.96 -1.08 -21.88
C SER A 3 6.02 -0.14 -20.70
N PHE A 4 5.15 -0.36 -19.72
CA PHE A 4 5.11 0.41 -18.50
C PHE A 4 6.32 0.12 -17.60
N TYR A 5 7.09 -0.88 -17.94
CA TYR A 5 8.27 -1.27 -17.20
C TYR A 5 9.33 -1.76 -18.19
N ASN A 6 10.57 -1.72 -17.74
CA ASN A 6 11.69 -2.28 -18.48
C ASN A 6 11.82 -3.75 -18.07
N ILE A 7 11.61 -4.66 -19.02
CA ILE A 7 11.65 -6.09 -18.72
C ILE A 7 13.00 -6.51 -18.15
N GLU A 8 14.08 -5.82 -18.51
CA GLU A 8 15.41 -6.13 -18.01
C GLU A 8 15.50 -5.92 -16.48
N GLU A 9 14.69 -5.01 -15.91
CA GLU A 9 14.63 -4.82 -14.46
C GLU A 9 14.17 -6.07 -13.73
N TYR A 10 13.46 -6.96 -14.41
CA TYR A 10 12.82 -8.10 -13.76
C TYR A 10 13.46 -9.45 -14.13
N LYS A 11 14.54 -9.44 -14.90
CA LYS A 11 15.20 -10.67 -15.33
C LYS A 11 16.23 -11.22 -14.36
N SER A 12 16.77 -10.38 -13.48
CA SER A 12 17.72 -10.80 -12.47
C SER A 12 17.16 -10.55 -11.09
N HIS A 13 17.73 -11.21 -10.11
CA HIS A 13 17.32 -11.03 -8.72
C HIS A 13 17.47 -9.55 -8.28
N GLU A 14 18.54 -8.91 -8.71
CA GLU A 14 18.82 -7.52 -8.36
C GLU A 14 17.83 -6.57 -9.01
N ALA A 15 17.30 -6.94 -10.15
CA ALA A 15 16.37 -6.10 -10.89
C ALA A 15 14.99 -5.99 -10.25
N PHE A 16 14.66 -6.84 -9.30
CA PHE A 16 13.40 -6.73 -8.55
C PHE A 16 13.41 -5.58 -7.56
N THR A 17 14.51 -4.88 -7.41
CA THR A 17 14.60 -3.69 -6.57
C THR A 17 14.39 -2.42 -7.39
N SER A 18 13.34 -2.38 -8.20
CA SER A 18 12.97 -1.16 -8.92
C SER A 18 12.64 -0.04 -7.94
N SER A 19 12.70 1.21 -8.41
CA SER A 19 12.43 2.36 -7.54
C SER A 19 11.05 2.30 -6.91
N GLY A 20 10.05 1.82 -7.65
CA GLY A 20 8.68 1.66 -7.12
C GLY A 20 8.62 0.59 -6.04
N CYS A 21 9.21 -0.56 -6.28
CA CYS A 21 9.24 -1.63 -5.28
C CYS A 21 9.99 -1.19 -4.03
N GLU A 22 11.10 -0.51 -4.19
CA GLU A 22 11.88 0.00 -3.06
C GLU A 22 11.09 1.02 -2.25
N ALA A 23 10.38 1.94 -2.92
CA ALA A 23 9.58 2.95 -2.25
C ALA A 23 8.45 2.30 -1.43
N ILE A 24 7.77 1.30 -2.00
CA ILE A 24 6.71 0.57 -1.28
C ILE A 24 7.27 -0.17 -0.09
N PHE A 25 8.43 -0.82 -0.24
CA PHE A 25 9.09 -1.52 0.86
C PHE A 25 9.41 -0.56 2.01
N LYS A 26 9.98 0.59 1.70
CA LYS A 26 10.31 1.60 2.71
C LYS A 26 9.07 2.14 3.40
N GLU A 27 8.00 2.37 2.65
CA GLU A 27 6.76 2.84 3.23
C GLU A 27 6.12 1.78 4.12
N ARG A 28 6.17 0.51 3.72
CA ARG A 28 5.67 -0.57 4.58
C ARG A 28 6.46 -0.64 5.88
N GLN A 29 7.79 -0.49 5.81
CA GLN A 29 8.61 -0.43 7.02
C GLN A 29 8.20 0.74 7.92
N ARG A 30 7.97 1.91 7.32
CA ARG A 30 7.54 3.09 8.06
C ARG A 30 6.20 2.85 8.76
N GLN A 31 5.25 2.22 8.08
CA GLN A 31 3.95 1.90 8.67
C GLN A 31 4.11 0.98 9.88
N VAL A 32 4.99 0.01 9.81
CA VAL A 32 5.24 -0.89 10.93
C VAL A 32 5.95 -0.17 12.09
N GLU A 33 7.00 0.58 11.78
CA GLU A 33 7.88 1.16 12.80
C GLU A 33 7.34 2.46 13.40
N VAL A 34 6.72 3.29 12.58
CA VAL A 34 6.27 4.63 12.98
C VAL A 34 4.80 4.62 13.34
N GLU A 35 3.96 4.01 12.49
CA GLU A 35 2.51 3.97 12.70
C GLU A 35 2.08 2.77 13.52
N HIS A 36 3.03 1.87 13.85
CA HIS A 36 2.77 0.64 14.61
C HIS A 36 1.79 -0.31 13.93
N TYR A 37 1.78 -0.32 12.60
CA TYR A 37 0.95 -1.25 11.82
C TYR A 37 1.65 -2.61 11.70
N ASP A 38 2.03 -3.18 12.84
CA ASP A 38 2.69 -4.47 12.94
C ASP A 38 1.67 -5.61 13.06
N VAL A 39 2.15 -6.83 13.25
CA VAL A 39 1.28 -8.00 13.34
C VAL A 39 0.28 -7.88 14.48
N GLU A 40 0.69 -7.35 15.63
CA GLU A 40 -0.23 -7.18 16.78
C GLU A 40 -1.34 -6.20 16.48
N HIS A 41 -1.01 -5.07 15.86
CA HIS A 41 -1.99 -4.09 15.43
C HIS A 41 -2.89 -4.70 14.36
N ASP A 42 -2.28 -5.35 13.37
CA ASP A 42 -2.99 -5.89 12.21
C ASP A 42 -3.98 -6.99 12.58
N LYS A 43 -3.76 -7.71 13.68
CA LYS A 43 -4.69 -8.77 14.11
C LYS A 43 -6.12 -8.29 14.26
N ASN A 44 -6.30 -7.05 14.67
CA ASN A 44 -7.61 -6.47 14.91
C ASN A 44 -8.14 -5.68 13.72
N GLU A 45 -7.35 -5.58 12.67
CA GLU A 45 -7.74 -4.82 11.49
C GLU A 45 -8.30 -5.75 10.42
N LEU A 46 -9.45 -5.38 9.85
CA LEU A 46 -10.05 -6.17 8.79
C LEU A 46 -9.27 -6.00 7.49
N ILE A 47 -9.07 -7.09 6.78
CA ILE A 47 -8.39 -7.08 5.48
C ILE A 47 -9.09 -6.11 4.53
N GLU A 48 -10.43 -6.12 4.50
CA GLU A 48 -11.21 -5.22 3.64
C GLU A 48 -10.95 -3.75 3.94
N ASN A 49 -10.68 -3.38 5.19
CA ASN A 49 -10.35 -1.99 5.53
C ASN A 49 -9.01 -1.58 4.91
N LEU A 50 -8.03 -2.47 4.87
CA LEU A 50 -6.77 -2.19 4.19
C LEU A 50 -6.98 -2.01 2.69
N ILE A 51 -7.85 -2.82 2.10
CA ILE A 51 -8.20 -2.71 0.68
C ILE A 51 -8.87 -1.35 0.40
N TRP A 52 -9.85 -0.96 1.22
CA TRP A 52 -10.54 0.33 1.04
C TRP A 52 -9.59 1.50 1.25
N ALA A 53 -8.71 1.42 2.25
CA ALA A 53 -7.72 2.47 2.49
C ALA A 53 -6.76 2.61 1.30
N SER A 54 -6.33 1.48 0.72
CA SER A 54 -5.48 1.51 -0.46
C SER A 54 -6.21 2.13 -1.65
N ALA A 55 -7.50 1.82 -1.82
CA ALA A 55 -8.31 2.42 -2.88
C ALA A 55 -8.44 3.94 -2.71
N ALA A 56 -8.60 4.41 -1.48
CA ALA A 56 -8.65 5.84 -1.20
C ALA A 56 -7.39 6.55 -1.66
N TYR A 57 -6.23 6.02 -1.34
CA TYR A 57 -4.97 6.61 -1.76
C TYR A 57 -4.73 6.45 -3.26
N ALA A 58 -5.02 5.29 -3.83
CA ALA A 58 -4.77 5.04 -5.24
C ALA A 58 -5.66 5.90 -6.15
N THR A 59 -6.91 6.13 -5.75
CA THR A 59 -7.87 6.89 -6.57
C THR A 59 -7.94 8.37 -6.20
N GLY A 60 -7.42 8.75 -5.03
CA GLY A 60 -7.59 10.09 -4.50
C GLY A 60 -9.00 10.36 -4.00
N CYS A 61 -9.79 9.32 -3.78
CA CYS A 61 -11.19 9.46 -3.36
C CYS A 61 -11.35 9.14 -1.88
N ARG A 62 -11.58 10.16 -1.08
CA ARG A 62 -11.72 10.01 0.38
C ARG A 62 -12.92 9.15 0.80
N ARG A 63 -13.88 8.94 -0.09
CA ARG A 63 -15.05 8.10 0.20
C ARG A 63 -14.68 6.67 0.52
N PHE A 64 -13.55 6.20 -0.01
CA PHE A 64 -13.09 4.84 0.24
C PHE A 64 -12.37 4.69 1.57
N TRP A 65 -12.03 5.80 2.22
CA TRP A 65 -11.29 5.74 3.49
C TRP A 65 -12.18 5.11 4.58
N PRO A 66 -11.76 3.97 5.18
CA PRO A 66 -12.62 3.22 6.10
C PRO A 66 -12.57 3.72 7.54
N TRP A 67 -11.62 4.58 7.84
CA TRP A 67 -11.41 5.08 9.20
C TRP A 67 -11.73 6.56 9.31
N ASP A 68 -11.48 7.14 10.49
CA ASP A 68 -11.67 8.56 10.70
C ASP A 68 -10.85 9.38 9.72
N LEU A 69 -11.48 10.35 9.08
CA LEU A 69 -10.84 11.16 8.04
C LEU A 69 -9.64 11.96 8.55
N ARG A 70 -9.52 12.18 9.86
CA ARG A 70 -8.33 12.86 10.41
C ARG A 70 -7.04 12.09 10.12
N TYR A 71 -7.13 10.79 9.90
CA TYR A 71 -5.98 9.95 9.60
C TYR A 71 -5.71 9.79 8.11
N TYR A 72 -6.60 10.30 7.27
CA TYR A 72 -6.41 10.28 5.83
C TYR A 72 -5.55 11.48 5.42
N LYS A 73 -4.34 11.23 4.93
CA LYS A 73 -3.37 12.28 4.63
C LYS A 73 -2.86 12.13 3.20
N PRO A 74 -3.71 12.41 2.21
CA PRO A 74 -3.29 12.34 0.80
C PRO A 74 -2.31 13.46 0.48
N GLY A 75 -1.47 13.21 -0.52
CA GLY A 75 -0.63 14.23 -1.11
C GLY A 75 -1.46 15.19 -1.96
N ASP A 76 -0.78 16.19 -2.50
CA ASP A 76 -1.43 17.11 -3.43
C ASP A 76 -1.58 16.46 -4.81
N LEU A 77 -2.12 17.21 -5.78
CA LEU A 77 -2.36 16.71 -7.13
C LEU A 77 -1.13 16.81 -8.04
N SER A 78 0.04 17.12 -7.50
CA SER A 78 1.27 17.07 -8.26
C SER A 78 1.68 15.63 -8.55
N VAL A 79 2.57 15.44 -9.51
CA VAL A 79 3.09 14.11 -9.82
C VAL A 79 3.74 13.50 -8.58
N SER A 80 4.48 14.28 -7.80
CA SER A 80 5.11 13.76 -6.59
C SER A 80 4.10 13.41 -5.51
N GLY A 81 3.03 14.18 -5.37
CA GLY A 81 1.95 13.88 -4.43
C GLY A 81 1.21 12.61 -4.82
N ILE A 82 0.89 12.46 -6.10
CA ILE A 82 0.27 11.25 -6.63
C ILE A 82 1.18 10.04 -6.41
N ARG A 83 2.48 10.20 -6.66
CA ARG A 83 3.45 9.12 -6.43
C ARG A 83 3.47 8.69 -4.97
N LYS A 84 3.46 9.64 -4.05
CA LYS A 84 3.39 9.32 -2.62
C LYS A 84 2.15 8.51 -2.27
N ASP A 85 1.01 8.91 -2.82
CA ASP A 85 -0.25 8.23 -2.55
C ASP A 85 -0.26 6.82 -3.13
N LEU A 86 0.31 6.63 -4.32
CA LEU A 86 0.43 5.30 -4.91
C LEU A 86 1.35 4.39 -4.08
N VAL A 87 2.41 4.94 -3.53
CA VAL A 87 3.32 4.19 -2.65
C VAL A 87 2.60 3.78 -1.37
N LYS A 88 1.82 4.67 -0.77
CA LYS A 88 1.00 4.35 0.41
C LYS A 88 -0.01 3.26 0.09
N ALA A 89 -0.68 3.37 -1.04
CA ALA A 89 -1.63 2.37 -1.50
C ALA A 89 -0.97 1.00 -1.66
N GLY A 90 0.21 0.97 -2.30
CA GLY A 90 0.96 -0.27 -2.48
C GLY A 90 1.34 -0.92 -1.16
N ALA A 91 1.78 -0.12 -0.19
CA ALA A 91 2.15 -0.65 1.13
C ALA A 91 0.94 -1.22 1.88
N LEU A 92 -0.23 -0.59 1.76
CA LEU A 92 -1.46 -1.12 2.35
C LEU A 92 -1.90 -2.42 1.67
N ILE A 93 -1.71 -2.53 0.37
CA ILE A 93 -1.98 -3.76 -0.37
C ILE A 93 -1.05 -4.88 0.12
N VAL A 94 0.23 -4.59 0.30
CA VAL A 94 1.18 -5.58 0.84
C VAL A 94 0.72 -6.04 2.22
N ALA A 95 0.30 -5.11 3.08
CA ALA A 95 -0.21 -5.45 4.40
C ALA A 95 -1.43 -6.40 4.31
N ALA A 96 -2.34 -6.13 3.38
CA ALA A 96 -3.52 -6.98 3.16
C ALA A 96 -3.12 -8.38 2.68
N ILE A 97 -2.18 -8.48 1.75
CA ILE A 97 -1.68 -9.76 1.25
C ILE A 97 -1.02 -10.54 2.38
N ASP A 98 -0.23 -9.87 3.19
CA ASP A 98 0.44 -10.52 4.33
C ASP A 98 -0.58 -11.12 5.31
N LYS A 99 -1.70 -10.43 5.53
CA LYS A 99 -2.77 -10.96 6.39
C LYS A 99 -3.38 -12.22 5.79
N ILE A 100 -3.63 -12.21 4.49
CA ILE A 100 -4.15 -13.40 3.77
C ILE A 100 -3.15 -14.56 3.91
N ASP A 101 -1.88 -14.28 3.72
CA ASP A 101 -0.83 -15.31 3.80
C ASP A 101 -0.69 -15.90 5.19
N ARG A 102 -1.05 -15.14 6.22
CA ARG A 102 -1.10 -15.65 7.60
C ARG A 102 -2.37 -16.44 7.90
N GLY A 103 -3.22 -16.66 6.91
CA GLY A 103 -4.43 -17.46 7.05
C GLY A 103 -5.64 -16.70 7.58
N GLU A 104 -5.61 -15.38 7.57
CA GLU A 104 -6.76 -14.57 8.00
C GLU A 104 -7.79 -14.52 6.88
N THR A 105 -9.07 -14.45 7.27
CA THR A 105 -10.17 -14.48 6.30
C THR A 105 -10.62 -13.08 5.91
N ILE A 106 -11.14 -13.00 4.68
CA ILE A 106 -11.79 -11.80 4.18
C ILE A 106 -13.29 -11.99 4.32
N GLU A 107 -13.97 -11.02 4.92
CA GLU A 107 -15.42 -10.97 4.92
C GLU A 107 -15.84 -9.98 3.83
N LEU A 108 -16.34 -10.51 2.74
CA LEU A 108 -16.85 -9.68 1.66
C LEU A 108 -18.31 -9.35 1.94
N LYS A 109 -18.61 -8.08 1.99
CA LYS A 109 -19.97 -7.58 2.15
C LYS A 109 -20.55 -7.20 0.80
#